data_c1322ae297d46c6d03e94e212d11aba2
#
_entry.id   c1322ae297d46c6d03e94e212d11aba2
#
_cell.length_a   1.000
_cell.length_b   1.000
_cell.length_c   1.000
_cell.angle_alpha   90.00
_cell.angle_beta   90.00
_cell.angle_gamma   90.00
#
_symmetry.space_group_name_H-M   'P 1'
#
loop_
_entity.id
_entity.type
_entity.pdbx_description
1 polymer ?
#
loop_
_entity_poly.entity_id
_entity_poly.type
_entity_poly.pdbx_seq_one_letter_code
_entity_poly.pdbx_strand_id
1 'polypeptide(L)'
;MLAATEMQKKPATVLCIDDEQTALQIRQHLLESAGYNVLAAKSGKQGINAFRSAAVQAVVLDYWMADMNGMQVAREIRKLNPAVPIIILSAYGELLDESLGIADLWIRKGEEDPQYLLARLEELLKSRSPVSH
;
A
#
# COMPACT_ATOMS: atom_id res chain seq x y z
N MET A 1 -31.64 -2.76 5.99
CA MET A 1 -31.03 -1.51 6.23
C MET A 1 -29.54 -1.59 6.39
N LEU A 2 -29.03 -2.77 6.34
CA LEU A 2 -27.57 -2.90 6.25
C LEU A 2 -27.03 -2.19 5.04
N ALA A 3 -27.77 -2.24 3.95
CA ALA A 3 -27.31 -1.59 2.73
C ALA A 3 -27.12 -0.09 2.92
N ALA A 4 -28.01 0.56 3.65
CA ALA A 4 -27.88 1.99 3.88
C ALA A 4 -26.62 2.30 4.70
N THR A 5 -26.34 1.49 5.72
CA THR A 5 -25.15 1.69 6.54
C THR A 5 -23.89 1.47 5.72
N GLU A 6 -23.88 0.41 4.91
CA GLU A 6 -22.70 0.14 4.09
C GLU A 6 -22.48 1.21 3.04
N MET A 7 -23.54 1.77 2.50
CA MET A 7 -23.42 2.81 1.51
C MET A 7 -22.81 4.08 2.06
N GLN A 8 -22.87 4.28 3.36
CA GLN A 8 -22.28 5.45 3.99
C GLN A 8 -20.80 5.27 4.28
N LYS A 9 -20.31 4.05 4.24
CA LYS A 9 -18.89 3.80 4.45
C LYS A 9 -18.13 4.17 3.20
N LYS A 10 -17.10 4.96 3.37
CA LYS A 10 -16.22 5.27 2.25
C LYS A 10 -15.21 4.13 2.10
N PRO A 11 -14.95 3.70 0.87
CA PRO A 11 -13.88 2.70 0.67
C PRO A 11 -12.54 3.28 1.08
N ALA A 12 -11.68 2.41 1.55
CA ALA A 12 -10.33 2.82 1.88
C ALA A 12 -9.58 3.17 0.60
N THR A 13 -8.70 4.14 0.70
CA THR A 13 -7.83 4.53 -0.41
C THR A 13 -6.46 3.92 -0.21
N VAL A 14 -5.99 3.20 -1.21
CA VAL A 14 -4.68 2.57 -1.22
C VAL A 14 -3.80 3.27 -2.24
N LEU A 15 -2.62 3.67 -1.80
CA LEU A 15 -1.64 4.27 -2.70
C LEU A 15 -0.72 3.17 -3.20
N CYS A 16 -0.67 2.99 -4.52
CA CYS A 16 0.21 2.01 -5.16
C CYS A 16 1.34 2.73 -5.86
N ILE A 17 2.57 2.33 -5.58
CA ILE A 17 3.76 2.97 -6.14
C ILE A 17 4.61 1.92 -6.81
N ASP A 18 4.86 2.08 -8.11
CA ASP A 18 5.68 1.16 -8.88
C ASP A 18 6.05 1.86 -10.18
N ASP A 19 7.32 1.86 -10.56
CA ASP A 19 7.72 2.54 -11.79
C ASP A 19 7.56 1.65 -13.02
N GLU A 20 7.18 0.41 -12.84
CA GLU A 20 6.88 -0.48 -13.96
C GLU A 20 5.38 -0.41 -14.23
N GLN A 21 5.03 0.21 -15.35
CA GLN A 21 3.64 0.58 -15.60
C GLN A 21 2.69 -0.60 -15.66
N THR A 22 3.10 -1.70 -16.27
CA THR A 22 2.22 -2.86 -16.38
C THR A 22 1.92 -3.44 -15.00
N ALA A 23 2.94 -3.58 -14.17
CA ALA A 23 2.73 -4.10 -12.82
C ALA A 23 1.82 -3.19 -12.00
N LEU A 24 2.01 -1.88 -12.16
CA LEU A 24 1.18 -0.91 -11.46
C LEU A 24 -0.28 -1.02 -11.88
N GLN A 25 -0.53 -1.13 -13.18
CA GLN A 25 -1.90 -1.25 -13.68
C GLN A 25 -2.58 -2.52 -13.20
N ILE A 26 -1.85 -3.62 -13.22
CA ILE A 26 -2.41 -4.90 -12.76
C ILE A 26 -2.79 -4.81 -11.28
N ARG A 27 -1.92 -4.24 -10.49
CA ARG A 27 -2.18 -4.12 -9.06
C ARG A 27 -3.32 -3.16 -8.77
N GLN A 28 -3.36 -2.06 -9.51
CA GLN A 28 -4.44 -1.11 -9.38
C GLN A 28 -5.78 -1.78 -9.69
N HIS A 29 -5.83 -2.53 -10.78
CA HIS A 29 -7.05 -3.22 -11.15
C HIS A 29 -7.47 -4.24 -10.10
N LEU A 30 -6.52 -4.98 -9.57
CA LEU A 30 -6.80 -5.96 -8.53
C LEU A 30 -7.43 -5.29 -7.30
N LEU A 31 -6.84 -4.21 -6.86
CA LEU A 31 -7.32 -3.53 -5.65
C LEU A 31 -8.67 -2.86 -5.89
N GLU A 32 -8.86 -2.28 -7.06
CA GLU A 32 -10.15 -1.68 -7.38
C GLU A 32 -11.24 -2.73 -7.43
N SER A 33 -10.94 -3.90 -7.98
CA SER A 33 -11.95 -4.96 -8.03
C SER A 33 -12.30 -5.49 -6.65
N ALA A 34 -11.46 -5.26 -5.67
CA ALA A 34 -11.75 -5.63 -4.29
C ALA A 34 -12.45 -4.51 -3.52
N GLY A 35 -12.75 -3.40 -4.17
CA GLY A 35 -13.54 -2.34 -3.56
C GLY A 35 -12.76 -1.16 -3.04
N TYR A 36 -11.45 -1.11 -3.24
CA TYR A 36 -10.66 0.02 -2.78
C TYR A 36 -10.62 1.14 -3.80
N ASN A 37 -10.48 2.36 -3.32
CA ASN A 37 -10.03 3.45 -4.17
C ASN A 37 -8.52 3.34 -4.29
N VAL A 38 -7.98 3.59 -5.49
CA VAL A 38 -6.55 3.44 -5.71
C VAL A 38 -5.97 4.71 -6.30
N LEU A 39 -4.91 5.18 -5.68
CA LEU A 39 -4.05 6.21 -6.27
C LEU A 39 -2.81 5.50 -6.77
N ALA A 40 -2.43 5.77 -8.01
CA ALA A 40 -1.29 5.12 -8.63
C ALA A 40 -0.19 6.15 -8.88
N ALA A 41 1.03 5.81 -8.49
CA ALA A 41 2.18 6.69 -8.67
C ALA A 41 3.29 5.89 -9.32
N LYS A 42 4.00 6.50 -10.27
CA LYS A 42 5.00 5.82 -11.07
C LYS A 42 6.42 6.05 -10.59
N SER A 43 6.58 6.73 -9.48
CA SER A 43 7.91 6.95 -8.92
C SER A 43 7.76 7.19 -7.43
N GLY A 44 8.88 7.06 -6.72
CA GLY A 44 8.85 7.33 -5.29
C GLY A 44 8.45 8.76 -4.99
N LYS A 45 8.97 9.70 -5.76
CA LYS A 45 8.65 11.10 -5.56
C LYS A 45 7.17 11.38 -5.77
N GLN A 46 6.61 10.84 -6.85
CA GLN A 46 5.17 10.98 -7.10
C GLN A 46 4.36 10.35 -5.98
N GLY A 47 4.81 9.20 -5.48
CA GLY A 47 4.11 8.53 -4.40
C GLY A 47 4.08 9.35 -3.13
N ILE A 48 5.22 9.93 -2.76
CA ILE A 48 5.27 10.77 -1.57
C ILE A 48 4.37 11.99 -1.74
N ASN A 49 4.39 12.61 -2.92
CA ASN A 49 3.53 13.76 -3.17
C ASN A 49 2.05 13.38 -3.11
N ALA A 50 1.69 12.23 -3.66
CA ALA A 50 0.31 11.76 -3.59
C ALA A 50 -0.11 11.52 -2.14
N PHE A 51 0.79 10.96 -1.34
CA PHE A 51 0.49 10.71 0.06
C PHE A 51 0.22 12.01 0.82
N ARG A 52 0.97 13.06 0.49
CA ARG A 52 0.76 14.36 1.12
C ARG A 52 -0.56 15.01 0.72
N SER A 53 -1.02 14.72 -0.49
CA SER A 53 -2.14 15.45 -1.09
C SER A 53 -3.49 14.81 -0.86
N ALA A 54 -3.54 13.59 -0.35
CA ALA A 54 -4.78 12.84 -0.25
C ALA A 54 -4.82 12.04 1.05
N ALA A 55 -6.00 11.66 1.45
CA ALA A 55 -6.17 10.78 2.60
C ALA A 55 -5.93 9.35 2.13
N VAL A 56 -4.85 8.74 2.60
CA VAL A 56 -4.43 7.41 2.21
C VAL A 56 -4.47 6.50 3.43
N GLN A 57 -5.13 5.36 3.30
CA GLN A 57 -5.28 4.42 4.40
C GLN A 57 -4.27 3.28 4.37
N ALA A 58 -3.63 3.05 3.24
CA ALA A 58 -2.60 2.01 3.13
C ALA A 58 -1.72 2.29 1.93
N VAL A 59 -0.50 1.78 1.96
CA VAL A 59 0.47 1.95 0.88
C VAL A 59 1.00 0.60 0.47
N VAL A 60 1.02 0.34 -0.85
CA VAL A 60 1.64 -0.84 -1.42
C VAL A 60 2.68 -0.35 -2.41
N LEU A 61 3.94 -0.67 -2.18
CA LEU A 61 4.97 -0.10 -3.01
C LEU A 61 6.04 -1.12 -3.38
N ASP A 62 6.60 -0.92 -4.56
CA ASP A 62 7.69 -1.73 -5.06
C ASP A 62 9.00 -1.28 -4.42
N TYR A 63 9.89 -2.24 -4.15
CA TYR A 63 11.18 -1.89 -3.57
C TYR A 63 12.12 -1.25 -4.60
N TRP A 64 12.20 -1.83 -5.80
CA TRP A 64 13.16 -1.39 -6.79
C TRP A 64 12.53 -0.40 -7.75
N MET A 65 12.93 0.85 -7.63
CA MET A 65 12.49 1.92 -8.52
C MET A 65 13.68 2.80 -8.87
N ALA A 66 13.58 3.50 -10.01
CA ALA A 66 14.71 4.24 -10.54
C ALA A 66 15.10 5.44 -9.67
N ASP A 67 14.12 6.16 -9.13
CA ASP A 67 14.43 7.40 -8.41
C ASP A 67 14.73 7.18 -6.92
N MET A 68 13.99 6.29 -6.28
CA MET A 68 14.13 5.99 -4.86
C MET A 68 13.77 4.54 -4.65
N ASN A 69 14.43 3.86 -3.71
CA ASN A 69 13.98 2.52 -3.40
C ASN A 69 12.81 2.57 -2.42
N GLY A 70 12.13 1.41 -2.28
CA GLY A 70 10.93 1.36 -1.46
C GLY A 70 11.17 1.72 -0.01
N MET A 71 12.35 1.40 0.52
CA MET A 71 12.66 1.73 1.90
C MET A 71 12.74 3.24 2.10
N GLN A 72 13.36 3.93 1.14
CA GLN A 72 13.45 5.39 1.21
C GLN A 72 12.06 6.02 1.18
N VAL A 73 11.20 5.50 0.31
CA VAL A 73 9.82 6.00 0.24
C VAL A 73 9.09 5.72 1.55
N ALA A 74 9.23 4.52 2.08
CA ALA A 74 8.54 4.15 3.30
C ALA A 74 8.96 5.02 4.47
N ARG A 75 10.25 5.36 4.55
CA ARG A 75 10.73 6.24 5.61
C ARG A 75 10.09 7.61 5.53
N GLU A 76 9.99 8.16 4.32
CA GLU A 76 9.37 9.48 4.14
C GLU A 76 7.89 9.43 4.51
N ILE A 77 7.21 8.38 4.13
CA ILE A 77 5.80 8.23 4.46
C ILE A 77 5.61 8.09 5.98
N ARG A 78 6.51 7.35 6.65
CA ARG A 78 6.43 7.20 8.11
C ARG A 78 6.60 8.52 8.84
N LYS A 79 7.40 9.43 8.29
CA LYS A 79 7.51 10.76 8.90
C LYS A 79 6.19 11.51 8.82
N LEU A 80 5.42 11.28 7.77
CA LEU A 80 4.14 11.95 7.58
C LEU A 80 3.03 11.27 8.37
N ASN A 81 3.08 9.96 8.47
CA ASN A 81 2.07 9.20 9.21
C ASN A 81 2.70 7.93 9.78
N PRO A 82 3.00 7.92 11.08
CA PRO A 82 3.67 6.77 11.68
C PRO A 82 2.82 5.49 11.70
N ALA A 83 1.52 5.59 11.52
CA ALA A 83 0.63 4.46 11.71
C ALA A 83 0.06 3.86 10.43
N VAL A 84 0.31 4.46 9.27
CA VAL A 84 -0.29 3.94 8.05
C VAL A 84 0.31 2.58 7.69
N PRO A 85 -0.51 1.59 7.32
CA PRO A 85 0.01 0.31 6.88
C PRO A 85 0.83 0.45 5.61
N ILE A 86 2.02 -0.15 5.58
CA ILE A 86 2.90 -0.15 4.42
C ILE A 86 3.30 -1.57 4.08
N ILE A 87 3.01 -1.99 2.85
CA ILE A 87 3.44 -3.28 2.32
C ILE A 87 4.45 -3.00 1.22
N ILE A 88 5.63 -3.62 1.32
CA ILE A 88 6.67 -3.50 0.30
C ILE A 88 6.74 -4.79 -0.50
N LEU A 89 6.75 -4.66 -1.82
CA LEU A 89 6.89 -5.79 -2.73
C LEU A 89 8.32 -5.80 -3.26
N SER A 90 8.98 -6.94 -3.17
CA SER A 90 10.36 -7.05 -3.61
C SER A 90 10.55 -8.33 -4.40
N ALA A 91 11.29 -8.24 -5.52
CA ALA A 91 11.62 -9.42 -6.30
C ALA A 91 12.59 -10.34 -5.56
N TYR A 92 13.32 -9.79 -4.61
CA TYR A 92 14.33 -10.53 -3.84
C TYR A 92 14.00 -10.38 -2.37
N GLY A 93 14.34 -11.37 -1.57
CA GLY A 93 14.00 -11.35 -0.15
C GLY A 93 15.07 -10.66 0.70
N GLU A 94 15.58 -9.55 0.24
CA GLU A 94 16.65 -8.84 0.92
C GLU A 94 16.14 -7.75 1.83
N LEU A 95 17.01 -7.29 2.70
CA LEU A 95 16.83 -6.06 3.47
C LEU A 95 15.72 -6.10 4.50
N LEU A 96 15.32 -7.31 4.92
CA LEU A 96 14.29 -7.41 5.94
C LEU A 96 14.70 -6.72 7.24
N ASP A 97 15.97 -6.83 7.60
CA ASP A 97 16.44 -6.23 8.84
C ASP A 97 16.30 -4.72 8.82
N GLU A 98 16.55 -4.12 7.67
CA GLU A 98 16.47 -2.68 7.54
C GLU A 98 15.04 -2.18 7.60
N SER A 99 14.09 -3.03 7.27
CA SER A 99 12.69 -2.63 7.22
C SER A 99 11.99 -2.77 8.56
N LEU A 100 12.62 -3.38 9.54
CA LEU A 100 11.97 -3.61 10.83
C LEU A 100 11.54 -2.28 11.43
N GLY A 101 10.25 -2.20 11.74
CA GLY A 101 9.70 -0.98 12.31
C GLY A 101 9.30 0.06 11.29
N ILE A 102 9.57 -0.17 10.01
CA ILE A 102 9.21 0.79 8.96
C ILE A 102 8.06 0.24 8.13
N ALA A 103 8.28 -0.88 7.44
CA ALA A 103 7.21 -1.52 6.69
C ALA A 103 6.52 -2.54 7.58
N ASP A 104 5.21 -2.70 7.37
CA ASP A 104 4.45 -3.68 8.13
C ASP A 104 4.60 -5.08 7.55
N LEU A 105 4.88 -5.17 6.26
CA LEU A 105 4.95 -6.46 5.62
C LEU A 105 5.78 -6.37 4.34
N TRP A 106 6.57 -7.41 4.08
CA TRP A 106 7.28 -7.60 2.83
C TRP A 106 6.70 -8.80 2.13
N ILE A 107 6.40 -8.67 0.85
CA ILE A 107 5.89 -9.78 0.04
C ILE A 107 6.83 -9.95 -1.14
N ARG A 108 7.19 -11.18 -1.45
CA ARG A 108 8.04 -11.46 -2.60
C ARG A 108 7.24 -11.25 -3.88
N LYS A 109 7.68 -10.30 -4.68
CA LYS A 109 7.01 -9.93 -5.92
C LYS A 109 7.12 -11.08 -6.92
N GLY A 110 6.01 -11.39 -7.57
CA GLY A 110 5.98 -12.43 -8.57
C GLY A 110 5.63 -13.82 -8.04
N GLU A 111 5.73 -14.02 -6.74
CA GLU A 111 5.38 -15.30 -6.14
C GLU A 111 4.13 -15.21 -5.29
N GLU A 112 3.67 -14.02 -5.00
CA GLU A 112 2.49 -13.89 -4.19
C GLU A 112 1.23 -14.21 -4.99
N ASP A 113 0.31 -14.89 -4.34
CA ASP A 113 -1.03 -15.05 -4.83
C ASP A 113 -1.72 -13.69 -4.67
N PRO A 114 -2.44 -13.22 -5.69
CA PRO A 114 -3.19 -11.96 -5.53
C PRO A 114 -4.10 -11.96 -4.32
N GLN A 115 -4.69 -13.10 -3.98
CA GLN A 115 -5.55 -13.18 -2.81
C GLN A 115 -4.76 -13.00 -1.53
N TYR A 116 -3.50 -13.36 -1.52
CA TYR A 116 -2.66 -13.17 -0.34
C TYR A 116 -2.46 -11.68 -0.07
N LEU A 117 -2.17 -10.90 -1.10
CA LEU A 117 -2.03 -9.45 -0.93
C LEU A 117 -3.31 -8.84 -0.39
N LEU A 118 -4.45 -9.23 -0.98
CA LEU A 118 -5.72 -8.67 -0.54
C LEU A 118 -6.04 -9.05 0.89
N ALA A 119 -5.75 -10.27 1.29
CA ALA A 119 -6.02 -10.72 2.65
C ALA A 119 -5.15 -9.99 3.66
N ARG A 120 -3.85 -9.84 3.34
CA ARG A 120 -2.95 -9.15 4.26
C ARG A 120 -3.30 -7.67 4.39
N LEU A 121 -3.67 -7.05 3.27
CA LEU A 121 -4.07 -5.66 3.28
C LEU A 121 -5.31 -5.46 4.15
N GLU A 122 -6.29 -6.32 4.00
CA GLU A 122 -7.50 -6.23 4.81
C GLU A 122 -7.19 -6.37 6.28
N GLU A 123 -6.32 -7.29 6.65
CA GLU A 123 -5.95 -7.46 8.05
C GLU A 123 -5.28 -6.23 8.62
N LEU A 124 -4.38 -5.63 7.85
CA LEU A 124 -3.68 -4.44 8.31
C LEU A 124 -4.63 -3.26 8.47
N LEU A 125 -5.57 -3.12 7.56
CA LEU A 125 -6.54 -2.04 7.64
C LEU A 125 -7.44 -2.20 8.85
N LYS A 126 -7.86 -3.43 9.15
CA LYS A 126 -8.69 -3.68 10.30
C LYS A 126 -7.97 -3.39 11.61
N SER A 127 -6.70 -3.77 11.68
CA SER A 127 -5.95 -3.58 12.92
C SER A 127 -5.66 -2.11 13.21
N ARG A 128 -5.76 -1.27 12.19
CA ARG A 128 -5.54 0.18 12.33
C ARG A 128 -6.84 0.95 12.45
N SER A 129 -7.97 0.27 12.44
CA SER A 129 -9.25 0.94 12.49
C SER A 129 -9.45 1.62 13.84
N PRO A 130 -9.84 2.90 13.86
CA PRO A 130 -10.09 3.58 15.13
C PRO A 130 -11.37 3.13 15.79
N VAL A 131 -12.14 2.30 15.14
CA VAL A 131 -13.44 1.89 15.65
C VAL A 131 -13.35 0.69 16.56
N SER A 132 -12.17 0.23 16.79
CA SER A 132 -11.99 -1.01 17.52
C SER A 132 -12.48 -0.94 18.96
N HIS A 133 -13.06 0.13 19.37
CA HIS A 133 -13.61 0.20 20.72
C HIS A 133 -14.94 0.89 20.79
#